data_efc10d209f91ab098d10bfa8421559da
#
_entry.id   efc10d209f91ab098d10bfa8421559da
#
_cell.length_a   1.000
_cell.length_b   1.000
_cell.length_c   1.000
_cell.angle_alpha   90.00
_cell.angle_beta   90.00
_cell.angle_gamma   90.00
#
_symmetry.space_group_name_H-M   'P 1'
#
loop_
_entity.id
_entity.type
_entity.pdbx_description
1 polymer ?
#
loop_
_entity_poly.entity_id
_entity_poly.type
_entity_poly.pdbx_seq_one_letter_code
_entity_poly.pdbx_strand_id
1 'polypeptide(L)'
;MAKNLDPANFQKIKVANAIAIGGMIGAGKSTLTRALGNKLNADVIFELNENDELQNILLKRLYEGDETSAIAFQVYFFCTRFENYRQGILNHKLSVFDRTIFEDRLFAHQNMTADPIMFGFYDAMWHDKTKELIYSIGVPKLYIILDLKWDEFKERIFKRGRNSEIENFSVNEPYFRSLHNVYVDYLVKTCQIYGINYLVLDSSLPTEKQVDIILDKIKSEKLFDGV
;
A
#
# COMPACT_ATOMS: atom_id res chain seq x y z
N MET A 1 4.33 31.25 -9.22
CA MET A 1 4.05 31.37 -10.66
C MET A 1 3.62 29.98 -11.15
N ALA A 2 2.32 29.76 -11.35
CA ALA A 2 1.81 28.54 -11.95
C ALA A 2 2.20 28.55 -13.42
N LYS A 3 3.10 27.67 -13.85
CA LYS A 3 3.36 27.43 -15.26
C LYS A 3 2.08 26.85 -15.86
N ASN A 4 1.49 27.55 -16.83
CA ASN A 4 0.43 27.01 -17.66
C ASN A 4 0.91 25.70 -18.28
N LEU A 5 0.38 24.59 -17.79
CA LEU A 5 0.59 23.27 -18.38
C LEU A 5 -0.26 23.23 -19.65
N ASP A 6 0.39 23.13 -20.79
CA ASP A 6 -0.24 22.94 -22.09
C ASP A 6 -1.06 21.63 -22.05
N PRO A 7 -2.38 21.67 -22.29
CA PRO A 7 -3.23 20.48 -22.30
C PRO A 7 -2.77 19.39 -23.29
N ALA A 8 -2.02 19.75 -24.32
CA ALA A 8 -1.47 18.81 -25.31
C ALA A 8 -0.34 17.91 -24.77
N ASN A 9 0.20 18.21 -23.58
CA ASN A 9 1.29 17.45 -22.93
C ASN A 9 0.83 16.54 -21.79
N PHE A 10 -0.47 16.25 -21.64
CA PHE A 10 -0.92 15.25 -20.69
C PHE A 10 -0.52 13.84 -21.17
N GLN A 11 0.61 13.39 -20.71
CA GLN A 11 1.01 12.00 -20.88
C GLN A 11 -0.07 11.10 -20.25
N LYS A 12 -0.65 10.19 -21.04
CA LYS A 12 -1.71 9.30 -20.56
C LYS A 12 -1.15 8.37 -19.49
N ILE A 13 -1.83 8.30 -18.33
CA ILE A 13 -1.52 7.33 -17.29
C ILE A 13 -1.57 5.92 -17.90
N LYS A 14 -0.50 5.16 -17.72
CA LYS A 14 -0.47 3.77 -18.14
C LYS A 14 -1.19 2.89 -17.12
N VAL A 15 -1.72 1.78 -17.59
CA VAL A 15 -2.32 0.74 -16.74
C VAL A 15 -1.44 -0.50 -16.81
N ALA A 16 -0.96 -0.93 -15.67
CA ALA A 16 -0.09 -2.09 -15.52
C ALA A 16 -0.91 -3.37 -15.34
N ASN A 17 -0.37 -4.50 -15.76
CA ASN A 17 -0.97 -5.81 -15.54
C ASN A 17 -0.75 -6.27 -14.08
N ALA A 18 -1.39 -5.58 -13.16
CA ALA A 18 -1.17 -5.74 -11.72
C ALA A 18 -2.45 -5.59 -10.91
N ILE A 19 -2.49 -6.32 -9.80
CA ILE A 19 -3.44 -6.17 -8.70
C ILE A 19 -2.68 -5.70 -7.48
N ALA A 20 -3.16 -4.64 -6.83
CA ALA A 20 -2.64 -4.18 -5.55
C ALA A 20 -3.61 -4.52 -4.42
N ILE A 21 -3.09 -4.88 -3.26
CA ILE A 21 -3.87 -5.16 -2.06
C ILE A 21 -3.41 -4.22 -0.96
N GLY A 22 -4.27 -3.27 -0.60
CA GLY A 22 -4.06 -2.33 0.49
C GLY A 22 -4.97 -2.62 1.68
N GLY A 23 -4.63 -2.03 2.79
CA GLY A 23 -5.40 -2.20 4.02
C GLY A 23 -4.56 -1.94 5.26
N MET A 24 -5.22 -1.72 6.38
CA MET A 24 -4.57 -1.47 7.67
C MET A 24 -3.59 -2.58 8.06
N ILE A 25 -2.67 -2.30 8.97
CA ILE A 25 -1.82 -3.31 9.61
C ILE A 25 -2.74 -4.42 10.17
N GLY A 26 -2.38 -5.67 9.99
CA GLY A 26 -3.21 -6.80 10.46
C GLY A 26 -4.46 -7.11 9.62
N ALA A 27 -4.73 -6.38 8.52
CA ALA A 27 -5.91 -6.62 7.67
C ALA A 27 -5.90 -7.94 6.87
N GLY A 28 -4.80 -8.69 6.88
CA GLY A 28 -4.71 -9.97 6.16
C GLY A 28 -4.19 -9.86 4.72
N LYS A 29 -3.61 -8.71 4.35
CA LYS A 29 -3.08 -8.45 3.00
C LYS A 29 -2.17 -9.56 2.48
N SER A 30 -1.12 -9.92 3.22
CA SER A 30 -0.13 -10.92 2.77
C SER A 30 -0.76 -12.31 2.56
N THR A 31 -1.75 -12.67 3.37
CA THR A 31 -2.52 -13.91 3.21
C THR A 31 -3.34 -13.89 1.92
N LEU A 32 -4.07 -12.79 1.70
CA LEU A 32 -4.87 -12.61 0.49
C LEU A 32 -3.99 -12.52 -0.76
N THR A 33 -2.86 -11.79 -0.69
CA THR A 33 -1.89 -11.67 -1.80
C THR A 33 -1.40 -13.04 -2.25
N ARG A 34 -1.01 -13.90 -1.29
CA ARG A 34 -0.59 -15.28 -1.60
C ARG A 34 -1.72 -16.12 -2.18
N ALA A 35 -2.90 -16.08 -1.58
CA ALA A 35 -4.05 -16.87 -2.04
C ALA A 35 -4.48 -16.48 -3.46
N LEU A 36 -4.58 -15.17 -3.70
CA LEU A 36 -4.97 -14.64 -5.01
C LEU A 36 -3.88 -14.90 -6.07
N GLY A 37 -2.60 -14.71 -5.72
CA GLY A 37 -1.49 -15.02 -6.61
C GLY A 37 -1.47 -16.48 -7.05
N ASN A 38 -1.65 -17.41 -6.11
CA ASN A 38 -1.75 -18.84 -6.42
C ASN A 38 -2.96 -19.15 -7.34
N LYS A 39 -4.11 -18.52 -7.06
CA LYS A 39 -5.33 -18.75 -7.84
C LYS A 39 -5.23 -18.23 -9.27
N LEU A 40 -4.52 -17.12 -9.47
CA LEU A 40 -4.33 -16.49 -10.78
C LEU A 40 -3.03 -16.91 -11.49
N ASN A 41 -2.23 -17.77 -10.88
CA ASN A 41 -0.87 -18.09 -11.34
C ASN A 41 -0.03 -16.83 -11.61
N ALA A 42 -0.12 -15.86 -10.69
CA ALA A 42 0.51 -14.55 -10.79
C ALA A 42 1.78 -14.49 -9.93
N ASP A 43 2.70 -13.61 -10.29
CA ASP A 43 3.84 -13.28 -9.45
C ASP A 43 3.38 -12.53 -8.20
N VAL A 44 3.89 -12.93 -7.02
CA VAL A 44 3.51 -12.36 -5.72
C VAL A 44 4.66 -11.52 -5.17
N ILE A 45 4.38 -10.26 -4.86
CA ILE A 45 5.35 -9.33 -4.32
C ILE A 45 4.87 -8.88 -2.93
N PHE A 46 5.62 -9.25 -1.89
CA PHE A 46 5.32 -8.89 -0.50
C PHE A 46 5.96 -7.56 -0.11
N GLU A 47 5.29 -6.86 0.83
CA GLU A 47 5.77 -5.61 1.40
C GLU A 47 7.07 -5.79 2.18
N LEU A 48 7.11 -6.81 3.02
CA LEU A 48 8.16 -7.04 4.01
C LEU A 48 9.03 -8.24 3.63
N ASN A 49 10.33 -8.04 3.75
CA ASN A 49 11.29 -9.12 3.75
C ASN A 49 11.79 -9.32 5.20
N GLU A 50 11.36 -10.41 5.85
CA GLU A 50 11.71 -10.69 7.24
C GLU A 50 13.23 -10.84 7.48
N ASN A 51 14.00 -11.12 6.41
CA ASN A 51 15.45 -11.23 6.45
C ASN A 51 16.17 -9.88 6.24
N ASP A 52 15.45 -8.78 6.06
CA ASP A 52 16.04 -7.47 5.88
C ASP A 52 16.32 -6.82 7.24
N GLU A 53 17.59 -6.85 7.65
CA GLU A 53 18.03 -6.31 8.94
C GLU A 53 17.78 -4.81 9.06
N LEU A 54 18.03 -4.05 8.00
CA LEU A 54 17.83 -2.58 8.02
C LEU A 54 16.35 -2.24 8.16
N GLN A 55 15.48 -2.93 7.44
CA GLN A 55 14.03 -2.81 7.57
C GLN A 55 13.59 -3.06 9.02
N ASN A 56 14.08 -4.14 9.62
CA ASN A 56 13.70 -4.52 10.97
C ASN A 56 14.19 -3.49 12.03
N ILE A 57 15.41 -2.97 11.86
CA ILE A 57 15.96 -1.91 12.72
C ILE A 57 15.14 -0.63 12.61
N LEU A 58 14.84 -0.18 11.39
CA LEU A 58 14.07 1.04 11.17
C LEU A 58 12.64 0.93 11.71
N LEU A 59 12.00 -0.21 11.52
CA LEU A 59 10.66 -0.48 12.04
C LEU A 59 10.63 -0.46 13.58
N LYS A 60 11.63 -1.10 14.21
CA LYS A 60 11.78 -1.09 15.66
C LYS A 60 11.94 0.34 16.20
N ARG A 61 12.86 1.13 15.64
CA ARG A 61 13.10 2.52 16.05
C ARG A 61 11.87 3.39 15.92
N LEU A 62 11.11 3.21 14.83
CA LEU A 62 9.86 3.95 14.62
C LEU A 62 8.86 3.69 15.75
N TYR A 63 8.67 2.42 16.16
CA TYR A 63 7.75 2.07 17.23
C TYR A 63 8.27 2.44 18.64
N GLU A 64 9.58 2.61 18.79
CA GLU A 64 10.19 3.13 20.01
C GLU A 64 10.10 4.68 20.12
N GLY A 65 9.53 5.35 19.12
CA GLY A 65 9.33 6.81 19.12
C GLY A 65 10.57 7.61 18.72
N ASP A 66 11.52 7.01 18.01
CA ASP A 66 12.67 7.72 17.45
C ASP A 66 12.24 8.58 16.24
N GLU A 67 11.90 9.83 16.50
CA GLU A 67 11.45 10.79 15.48
C GLU A 67 12.50 11.00 14.38
N THR A 68 13.79 10.88 14.71
CA THR A 68 14.88 11.07 13.72
C THR A 68 14.92 9.92 12.71
N SER A 69 14.42 8.76 13.07
CA SER A 69 14.32 7.59 12.20
C SER A 69 13.10 7.62 11.28
N ALA A 70 12.10 8.47 11.53
CA ALA A 70 10.85 8.47 10.79
C ALA A 70 11.07 8.74 9.29
N ILE A 71 11.86 9.75 8.93
CA ILE A 71 12.16 10.04 7.52
C ILE A 71 12.97 8.92 6.87
N ALA A 72 13.99 8.38 7.56
CA ALA A 72 14.81 7.30 7.04
C ALA A 72 13.96 6.05 6.78
N PHE A 73 13.05 5.72 7.71
CA PHE A 73 12.08 4.64 7.56
C PHE A 73 11.20 4.84 6.33
N GLN A 74 10.58 6.02 6.19
CA GLN A 74 9.66 6.28 5.09
C GLN A 74 10.37 6.29 3.73
N VAL A 75 11.56 6.88 3.62
CA VAL A 75 12.35 6.88 2.39
C VAL A 75 12.79 5.46 2.02
N TYR A 76 13.26 4.69 3.00
CA TYR A 76 13.66 3.30 2.76
C TYR A 76 12.52 2.44 2.22
N PHE A 77 11.35 2.50 2.89
CA PHE A 77 10.18 1.73 2.45
C PHE A 77 9.67 2.19 1.09
N PHE A 78 9.63 3.49 0.85
CA PHE A 78 9.25 4.02 -0.44
C PHE A 78 10.18 3.53 -1.57
N CYS A 79 11.50 3.64 -1.39
CA CYS A 79 12.47 3.19 -2.39
C CYS A 79 12.34 1.68 -2.66
N THR A 80 12.18 0.88 -1.61
CA THR A 80 12.01 -0.57 -1.73
C THR A 80 10.73 -0.92 -2.48
N ARG A 81 9.57 -0.31 -2.13
CA ARG A 81 8.31 -0.56 -2.82
C ARG A 81 8.31 -0.05 -4.25
N PHE A 82 8.93 1.11 -4.49
CA PHE A 82 9.09 1.66 -5.84
C PHE A 82 9.82 0.68 -6.75
N GLU A 83 10.95 0.15 -6.28
CA GLU A 83 11.73 -0.80 -7.07
C GLU A 83 11.01 -2.14 -7.22
N ASN A 84 10.42 -2.68 -6.16
CA ASN A 84 9.64 -3.91 -6.23
C ASN A 84 8.46 -3.79 -7.19
N TYR A 85 7.75 -2.66 -7.18
CA TYR A 85 6.65 -2.40 -8.10
C TYR A 85 7.16 -2.34 -9.55
N ARG A 86 8.24 -1.58 -9.78
CA ARG A 86 8.86 -1.44 -11.10
C ARG A 86 9.28 -2.82 -11.65
N GLN A 87 9.99 -3.60 -10.87
CA GLN A 87 10.46 -4.93 -11.27
C GLN A 87 9.30 -5.90 -11.53
N GLY A 88 8.30 -5.94 -10.65
CA GLY A 88 7.15 -6.81 -10.81
C GLY A 88 6.36 -6.53 -12.09
N ILE A 89 6.26 -5.26 -12.51
CA ILE A 89 5.56 -4.92 -13.77
C ILE A 89 6.42 -5.22 -15.00
N LEU A 90 7.72 -5.00 -14.93
CA LEU A 90 8.62 -5.23 -16.08
C LEU A 90 8.75 -6.72 -16.45
N ASN A 91 8.41 -7.64 -15.55
CA ASN A 91 8.37 -9.07 -15.83
C ASN A 91 7.24 -9.49 -16.80
N HIS A 92 6.36 -8.56 -17.17
CA HIS A 92 5.24 -8.76 -18.13
C HIS A 92 4.20 -9.83 -17.75
N LYS A 93 4.29 -10.39 -16.55
CA LYS A 93 3.27 -11.28 -15.98
C LYS A 93 2.26 -10.50 -15.16
N LEU A 94 1.12 -11.14 -14.87
CA LEU A 94 0.22 -10.62 -13.85
C LEU A 94 0.95 -10.64 -12.51
N SER A 95 0.97 -9.50 -11.81
CA SER A 95 1.58 -9.37 -10.50
C SER A 95 0.57 -8.97 -9.44
N VAL A 96 0.65 -9.58 -8.25
CA VAL A 96 -0.17 -9.23 -7.08
C VAL A 96 0.74 -8.68 -5.99
N PHE A 97 0.50 -7.43 -5.61
CA PHE A 97 1.30 -6.67 -4.66
C PHE A 97 0.64 -6.58 -3.29
N ASP A 98 1.37 -6.92 -2.24
CA ASP A 98 1.04 -6.56 -0.86
C ASP A 98 1.52 -5.14 -0.62
N ARG A 99 0.64 -4.17 -0.72
CA ARG A 99 0.88 -2.72 -0.78
C ARG A 99 1.58 -2.22 -2.04
N THR A 100 1.48 -0.93 -2.23
CA THR A 100 2.19 -0.17 -3.26
C THR A 100 2.63 1.18 -2.74
N ILE A 101 3.36 1.94 -3.53
CA ILE A 101 3.81 3.30 -3.21
C ILE A 101 2.67 4.29 -2.92
N PHE A 102 1.43 3.98 -3.32
CA PHE A 102 0.30 4.89 -3.10
C PHE A 102 -0.09 5.02 -1.63
N GLU A 103 0.28 4.06 -0.79
CA GLU A 103 0.05 4.09 0.66
C GLU A 103 1.15 4.84 1.42
N ASP A 104 2.35 4.93 0.85
CA ASP A 104 3.54 5.49 1.53
C ASP A 104 3.34 6.94 1.97
N ARG A 105 2.66 7.74 1.14
CA ARG A 105 2.36 9.13 1.47
C ARG A 105 1.48 9.26 2.71
N LEU A 106 0.52 8.36 2.87
CA LEU A 106 -0.35 8.33 4.05
C LEU A 106 0.46 8.01 5.31
N PHE A 107 1.30 6.97 5.25
CA PHE A 107 2.16 6.60 6.38
C PHE A 107 3.14 7.72 6.74
N ALA A 108 3.77 8.34 5.74
CA ALA A 108 4.68 9.46 5.95
C ALA A 108 3.98 10.64 6.62
N HIS A 109 2.78 11.00 6.17
CA HIS A 109 1.98 12.06 6.78
C HIS A 109 1.69 11.77 8.25
N GLN A 110 1.29 10.53 8.58
CA GLN A 110 0.96 10.15 9.95
C GLN A 110 2.21 10.10 10.86
N ASN A 111 3.35 9.70 10.32
CA ASN A 111 4.60 9.59 11.10
C ASN A 111 5.35 10.91 11.25
N MET A 112 5.06 11.92 10.41
CA MET A 112 5.75 13.22 10.40
C MET A 112 4.80 14.38 10.69
N THR A 113 3.70 14.15 11.41
CA THR A 113 2.73 15.21 11.74
C THR A 113 3.35 16.32 12.58
N ALA A 114 4.34 16.02 13.41
CA ALA A 114 5.06 16.98 14.25
C ALA A 114 6.12 17.79 13.48
N ASP A 115 6.55 17.32 12.29
CA ASP A 115 7.55 18.00 11.45
C ASP A 115 7.02 18.26 10.03
N PRO A 116 6.27 19.35 9.82
CA PRO A 116 5.72 19.71 8.51
C PRO A 116 6.80 19.97 7.44
N ILE A 117 8.02 20.37 7.83
CA ILE A 117 9.12 20.63 6.88
C ILE A 117 9.62 19.30 6.34
N MET A 118 9.85 18.33 7.23
CA MET A 118 10.30 16.99 6.83
C MET A 118 9.25 16.26 6.01
N PHE A 119 7.97 16.37 6.40
CA PHE A 119 6.88 15.85 5.56
C PHE A 119 6.85 16.53 4.19
N GLY A 120 7.00 17.85 4.12
CA GLY A 120 7.04 18.58 2.85
C GLY A 120 8.16 18.12 1.92
N PHE A 121 9.35 17.85 2.46
CA PHE A 121 10.45 17.25 1.70
C PHE A 121 10.10 15.86 1.16
N TYR A 122 9.58 14.98 2.01
CA TYR A 122 9.14 13.64 1.61
C TYR A 122 8.03 13.71 0.55
N ASP A 123 7.05 14.56 0.76
CA ASP A 123 5.89 14.73 -0.15
C ASP A 123 6.32 15.17 -1.55
N ALA A 124 7.27 16.11 -1.64
CA ALA A 124 7.83 16.55 -2.92
C ALA A 124 8.54 15.39 -3.64
N MET A 125 9.37 14.62 -2.94
CA MET A 125 10.05 13.45 -3.48
C MET A 125 9.04 12.38 -3.93
N TRP A 126 8.04 12.09 -3.11
CA TRP A 126 7.01 11.10 -3.40
C TRP A 126 6.21 11.48 -4.66
N HIS A 127 5.80 12.74 -4.78
CA HIS A 127 5.08 13.24 -5.95
C HIS A 127 5.89 13.12 -7.23
N ASP A 128 7.18 13.51 -7.20
CA ASP A 128 8.06 13.44 -8.38
C ASP A 128 8.21 11.98 -8.85
N LYS A 129 8.55 11.08 -7.93
CA LYS A 129 8.77 9.67 -8.24
C LYS A 129 7.49 8.93 -8.61
N THR A 130 6.39 9.22 -7.95
CA THR A 130 5.09 8.64 -8.31
C THR A 130 4.66 9.08 -9.70
N LYS A 131 4.86 10.36 -10.05
CA LYS A 131 4.60 10.86 -11.40
C LYS A 131 5.45 10.13 -12.45
N GLU A 132 6.75 9.97 -12.22
CA GLU A 132 7.62 9.18 -13.07
C GLU A 132 7.07 7.76 -13.29
N LEU A 133 6.69 7.09 -12.20
CA LEU A 133 6.21 5.70 -12.23
C LEU A 133 4.91 5.56 -13.03
N ILE A 134 3.89 6.38 -12.76
CA ILE A 134 2.56 6.23 -13.39
C ILE A 134 2.59 6.47 -14.91
N TYR A 135 3.52 7.26 -15.39
CA TYR A 135 3.67 7.52 -16.82
C TYR A 135 4.61 6.55 -17.52
N SER A 136 5.64 6.03 -16.85
CA SER A 136 6.59 5.09 -17.44
C SER A 136 6.15 3.63 -17.30
N ILE A 137 5.71 3.23 -16.12
CA ILE A 137 5.36 1.85 -15.75
C ILE A 137 3.84 1.66 -15.76
N GLY A 138 3.11 2.50 -15.03
CA GLY A 138 1.64 2.49 -14.93
C GLY A 138 1.12 2.27 -13.52
N VAL A 139 -0.20 2.46 -13.37
CA VAL A 139 -0.94 2.16 -12.14
C VAL A 139 -1.48 0.72 -12.17
N PRO A 140 -1.74 0.06 -11.02
CA PRO A 140 -2.36 -1.25 -11.02
C PRO A 140 -3.74 -1.20 -11.68
N LYS A 141 -4.11 -2.26 -12.39
CA LYS A 141 -5.42 -2.35 -13.06
C LYS A 141 -6.56 -2.50 -12.06
N LEU A 142 -6.29 -3.12 -10.91
CA LEU A 142 -7.25 -3.32 -9.82
C LEU A 142 -6.57 -3.08 -8.46
N TYR A 143 -7.24 -2.35 -7.59
CA TYR A 143 -6.85 -2.16 -6.20
C TYR A 143 -7.87 -2.78 -5.26
N ILE A 144 -7.46 -3.73 -4.45
CA ILE A 144 -8.29 -4.33 -3.38
C ILE A 144 -7.98 -3.59 -2.09
N ILE A 145 -9.00 -3.02 -1.47
CA ILE A 145 -8.88 -2.25 -0.23
C ILE A 145 -9.54 -3.06 0.87
N LEU A 146 -8.75 -3.59 1.80
CA LEU A 146 -9.26 -4.34 2.93
C LEU A 146 -9.72 -3.38 4.04
N ASP A 147 -11.02 -3.37 4.29
CA ASP A 147 -11.63 -2.64 5.39
C ASP A 147 -11.61 -3.52 6.64
N LEU A 148 -10.86 -3.11 7.66
CA LEU A 148 -10.70 -3.81 8.93
C LEU A 148 -11.31 -2.98 10.05
N LYS A 149 -12.27 -3.53 10.77
CA LYS A 149 -12.86 -2.86 11.93
C LYS A 149 -11.84 -2.67 13.05
N TRP A 150 -12.00 -1.57 13.80
CA TRP A 150 -11.04 -1.21 14.84
C TRP A 150 -10.84 -2.30 15.92
N ASP A 151 -11.92 -2.92 16.39
CA ASP A 151 -11.83 -3.95 17.42
C ASP A 151 -11.13 -5.21 16.90
N GLU A 152 -11.41 -5.60 15.66
CA GLU A 152 -10.70 -6.70 15.01
C GLU A 152 -9.23 -6.36 14.76
N PHE A 153 -8.90 -5.10 14.45
CA PHE A 153 -7.51 -4.65 14.34
C PHE A 153 -6.74 -4.93 15.63
N LYS A 154 -7.30 -4.53 16.80
CA LYS A 154 -6.67 -4.79 18.09
C LYS A 154 -6.46 -6.28 18.34
N GLU A 155 -7.50 -7.08 18.15
CA GLU A 155 -7.41 -8.55 18.33
C GLU A 155 -6.32 -9.16 17.45
N ARG A 156 -6.24 -8.75 16.19
CA ARG A 156 -5.27 -9.29 15.23
C ARG A 156 -3.83 -8.87 15.52
N ILE A 157 -3.60 -7.63 15.98
CA ILE A 157 -2.28 -7.17 16.43
C ILE A 157 -1.79 -8.01 17.60
N PHE A 158 -2.61 -8.19 18.64
CA PHE A 158 -2.23 -8.99 19.79
C PHE A 158 -2.05 -10.48 19.46
N LYS A 159 -2.91 -11.05 18.61
CA LYS A 159 -2.78 -12.44 18.14
C LYS A 159 -1.52 -12.66 17.30
N ARG A 160 -1.10 -11.68 16.51
CA ARG A 160 0.10 -11.75 15.66
C ARG A 160 1.38 -11.84 16.49
N GLY A 161 1.41 -11.24 17.67
CA GLY A 161 2.47 -11.42 18.65
C GLY A 161 3.80 -10.74 18.30
N ARG A 162 3.82 -9.72 17.45
CA ARG A 162 5.05 -8.96 17.21
C ARG A 162 5.37 -8.06 18.40
N ASN A 163 6.46 -8.34 19.10
CA ASN A 163 6.86 -7.62 20.31
C ASN A 163 6.89 -6.10 20.11
N SER A 164 7.45 -5.61 19.02
CA SER A 164 7.52 -4.17 18.71
C SER A 164 6.14 -3.50 18.58
N GLU A 165 5.12 -4.23 18.13
CA GLU A 165 3.75 -3.72 18.03
C GLU A 165 3.01 -3.78 19.37
N ILE A 166 3.24 -4.82 20.17
CA ILE A 166 2.52 -5.09 21.44
C ILE A 166 3.11 -4.26 22.59
N GLU A 167 4.42 -4.28 22.77
CA GLU A 167 5.10 -3.60 23.88
C GLU A 167 4.82 -2.10 23.91
N ASN A 168 4.64 -1.49 22.74
CA ASN A 168 4.39 -0.07 22.60
C ASN A 168 2.95 0.24 22.14
N PHE A 169 2.02 -0.72 22.21
CA PHE A 169 0.68 -0.54 21.65
C PHE A 169 -0.07 0.65 22.28
N SER A 170 -0.04 0.77 23.61
CA SER A 170 -0.74 1.85 24.31
C SER A 170 -0.19 3.24 23.96
N VAL A 171 1.11 3.35 23.71
CA VAL A 171 1.77 4.59 23.27
C VAL A 171 1.42 4.90 21.81
N ASN A 172 1.36 3.88 20.98
CA ASN A 172 1.11 4.00 19.54
C ASN A 172 -0.39 3.91 19.16
N GLU A 173 -1.29 3.65 20.11
CA GLU A 173 -2.73 3.56 19.81
C GLU A 173 -3.28 4.84 19.16
N PRO A 174 -2.93 6.06 19.57
CA PRO A 174 -3.37 7.28 18.89
C PRO A 174 -2.96 7.33 17.41
N TYR A 175 -1.72 6.91 17.10
CA TYR A 175 -1.22 6.80 15.73
C TYR A 175 -2.02 5.76 14.92
N PHE A 176 -2.19 4.55 15.46
CA PHE A 176 -2.95 3.50 14.79
C PHE A 176 -4.40 3.90 14.56
N ARG A 177 -5.03 4.60 15.52
CA ARG A 177 -6.41 5.07 15.39
C ARG A 177 -6.53 6.18 14.34
N SER A 178 -5.59 7.12 14.34
CA SER A 178 -5.55 8.17 13.32
C SER A 178 -5.40 7.61 11.92
N LEU A 179 -4.47 6.67 11.75
CA LEU A 179 -4.25 5.97 10.48
C LEU A 179 -5.50 5.18 10.05
N HIS A 180 -6.09 4.40 10.96
CA HIS A 180 -7.28 3.59 10.71
C HIS A 180 -8.45 4.43 10.22
N ASN A 181 -8.72 5.58 10.86
CA ASN A 181 -9.85 6.42 10.54
C ASN A 181 -9.83 7.01 9.12
N VAL A 182 -8.65 7.13 8.52
CA VAL A 182 -8.51 7.76 7.20
C VAL A 182 -8.11 6.78 6.10
N TYR A 183 -7.77 5.55 6.44
CA TYR A 183 -7.07 4.63 5.55
C TYR A 183 -7.90 4.26 4.30
N VAL A 184 -9.11 3.77 4.51
CA VAL A 184 -9.99 3.33 3.40
C VAL A 184 -10.34 4.50 2.49
N ASP A 185 -10.76 5.62 3.07
CA ASP A 185 -11.12 6.83 2.33
C ASP A 185 -9.93 7.39 1.53
N TYR A 186 -8.73 7.35 2.10
CA TYR A 186 -7.51 7.77 1.42
C TYR A 186 -7.25 6.92 0.17
N LEU A 187 -7.32 5.59 0.28
CA LEU A 187 -7.09 4.70 -0.85
C LEU A 187 -8.19 4.81 -1.91
N VAL A 188 -9.45 4.93 -1.51
CA VAL A 188 -10.57 5.17 -2.43
C VAL A 188 -10.33 6.45 -3.24
N LYS A 189 -10.00 7.56 -2.57
CA LYS A 189 -9.68 8.83 -3.24
C LYS A 189 -8.46 8.70 -4.14
N THR A 190 -7.44 7.99 -3.72
CA THR A 190 -6.25 7.73 -4.53
C THR A 190 -6.61 6.97 -5.81
N CYS A 191 -7.40 5.91 -5.71
CA CYS A 191 -7.89 5.17 -6.87
C CYS A 191 -8.69 6.06 -7.82
N GLN A 192 -9.56 6.90 -7.30
CA GLN A 192 -10.35 7.85 -8.10
C GLN A 192 -9.46 8.87 -8.83
N ILE A 193 -8.46 9.45 -8.15
CA ILE A 193 -7.52 10.42 -8.73
C ILE A 193 -6.74 9.82 -9.91
N TYR A 194 -6.28 8.58 -9.76
CA TYR A 194 -5.45 7.92 -10.77
C TYR A 194 -6.23 7.05 -11.77
N GLY A 195 -7.57 6.98 -11.65
CA GLY A 195 -8.42 6.16 -12.52
C GLY A 195 -8.19 4.66 -12.36
N ILE A 196 -7.87 4.20 -11.16
CA ILE A 196 -7.65 2.79 -10.82
C ILE A 196 -9.00 2.14 -10.47
N ASN A 197 -9.33 1.00 -11.08
CA ASN A 197 -10.47 0.21 -10.61
C ASN A 197 -10.20 -0.28 -9.18
N TYR A 198 -11.20 -0.22 -8.31
CA TYR A 198 -11.02 -0.68 -6.94
C TYR A 198 -12.20 -1.48 -6.41
N LEU A 199 -11.95 -2.22 -5.36
CA LEU A 199 -12.92 -2.99 -4.60
C LEU A 199 -12.61 -2.87 -3.12
N VAL A 200 -13.57 -2.39 -2.33
CA VAL A 200 -13.48 -2.40 -0.87
C VAL A 200 -14.07 -3.71 -0.38
N LEU A 201 -13.32 -4.45 0.42
CA LEU A 201 -13.71 -5.73 0.98
C LEU A 201 -13.65 -5.74 2.51
N ASP A 202 -14.66 -6.30 3.12
CA ASP A 202 -14.64 -6.60 4.55
C ASP A 202 -13.53 -7.61 4.86
N SER A 203 -12.56 -7.17 5.64
CA SER A 203 -11.40 -7.96 6.06
C SER A 203 -11.76 -9.13 7.00
N SER A 204 -12.98 -9.15 7.58
CA SER A 204 -13.46 -10.25 8.43
C SER A 204 -13.87 -11.49 7.65
N LEU A 205 -14.13 -11.36 6.36
CA LEU A 205 -14.50 -12.49 5.49
C LEU A 205 -13.38 -13.52 5.40
N PRO A 206 -13.69 -14.82 5.34
CA PRO A 206 -12.71 -15.86 5.04
C PRO A 206 -11.96 -15.57 3.73
N THR A 207 -10.67 -15.90 3.68
CA THR A 207 -9.80 -15.61 2.54
C THR A 207 -10.34 -16.19 1.24
N GLU A 208 -10.88 -17.41 1.26
CA GLU A 208 -11.49 -18.05 0.06
C GLU A 208 -12.64 -17.21 -0.47
N LYS A 209 -13.50 -16.71 0.42
CA LYS A 209 -14.63 -15.86 0.03
C LYS A 209 -14.17 -14.52 -0.53
N GLN A 210 -13.12 -13.93 0.06
CA GLN A 210 -12.51 -12.72 -0.50
C GLN A 210 -11.98 -12.96 -1.92
N VAL A 211 -11.29 -14.07 -2.14
CA VAL A 211 -10.78 -14.47 -3.45
C VAL A 211 -11.92 -14.63 -4.46
N ASP A 212 -13.00 -15.33 -4.09
CA ASP A 212 -14.16 -15.55 -4.98
C ASP A 212 -14.78 -14.21 -5.41
N ILE A 213 -15.01 -13.27 -4.47
CA ILE A 213 -15.55 -11.94 -4.77
C ILE A 213 -14.63 -11.16 -5.73
N ILE A 214 -13.30 -11.26 -5.53
CA ILE A 214 -12.34 -10.60 -6.42
C ILE A 214 -12.38 -11.20 -7.82
N LEU A 215 -12.44 -12.53 -7.94
CA LEU A 215 -12.52 -13.21 -9.22
C LEU A 215 -13.81 -12.88 -9.98
N ASP A 216 -14.93 -12.80 -9.28
CA ASP A 216 -16.22 -12.40 -9.87
C ASP A 216 -16.14 -10.97 -10.41
N LYS A 217 -15.52 -10.03 -9.68
CA LYS A 217 -15.29 -8.67 -10.17
C LYS A 217 -14.39 -8.68 -11.42
N ILE A 218 -13.27 -9.40 -11.37
CA ILE A 218 -12.35 -9.50 -12.51
C ILE A 218 -13.07 -10.00 -13.77
N LYS A 219 -13.89 -11.03 -13.63
CA LYS A 219 -14.66 -11.64 -14.75
C LYS A 219 -15.76 -10.71 -15.25
N SER A 220 -16.56 -10.16 -14.34
CA SER A 220 -17.69 -9.29 -14.70
C SER A 220 -17.27 -8.02 -15.43
N GLU A 221 -16.13 -7.45 -15.03
CA GLU A 221 -15.57 -6.22 -15.62
C GLU A 221 -14.52 -6.50 -16.71
N LYS A 222 -14.22 -7.78 -17.00
CA LYS A 222 -13.20 -8.22 -17.99
C LYS A 222 -11.86 -7.52 -17.80
N LEU A 223 -11.41 -7.45 -16.53
CA LEU A 223 -10.22 -6.66 -16.18
C LEU A 223 -8.93 -7.27 -16.70
N PHE A 224 -8.81 -8.59 -16.78
CA PHE A 224 -7.59 -9.28 -17.21
C PHE A 224 -7.93 -10.32 -18.27
N ASP A 225 -7.10 -10.40 -19.31
CA ASP A 225 -7.27 -11.37 -20.37
C ASP A 225 -6.94 -12.78 -19.88
N GLY A 226 -7.84 -13.74 -20.14
CA GLY A 226 -7.62 -15.16 -19.84
C GLY A 226 -7.85 -15.56 -18.36
N VAL A 227 -8.47 -14.71 -17.54
CA VAL A 227 -8.86 -15.00 -16.16
C VAL A 227 -10.35 -15.31 -16.04
#